data_f3db5afcb44abb3139e56b5d63b938cd
#
_entry.id   f3db5afcb44abb3139e56b5d63b938cd
#
_cell.length_a   1.000
_cell.length_b   1.000
_cell.length_c   1.000
_cell.angle_alpha   90.00
_cell.angle_beta   90.00
_cell.angle_gamma   90.00
#
_symmetry.space_group_name_H-M   'P 1'
#
loop_
_entity.id
_entity.type
_entity.pdbx_description
1 polymer ?
#
loop_
_entity_poly.entity_id
_entity_poly.type
_entity_poly.pdbx_seq_one_letter_code
_entity_poly.pdbx_strand_id
1 'polypeptide(L)'
;LVAGRSRLTPDIPAPEFLSLLETYERIAAISRRLGAYAYLWFSEDTQNQAALNLQGRLDQVLVAAHNRALFFDLWFKGLPDEAAQRLIESSGDERYFLESLRRLRPFTLSEPEERVIALKDANGIDALVNLYDMLTSQYSFALQVEGETKTLTQDELMAYCRHPAPEVRAAAYQELYRVYRANSTVLAQIYNHRVRDWHAEMLELRHFAEPISARNTMNDLPDAVVNTLLEVCRSNAGVFQRYFGLKARWLNLGKLRRYDIYAPLSPSEKRYGLDEAVDLVLASLEDFSREVAGLARRVFDEQHLDATPRPGKRGGAYCYGVLPGLTPWILTNFTGRARDVPTLAHELGHAVHAMMAADHSVLTYNAPLPLAETASVFGEMLLTDLLLGRESDPTVRRELLASVLDDTYATVLRQAYFTLFERDAHRLIDEGKTIEELASHYFAALGEQFGSAVELSDEFRWEWIVVPHFYHTPFYTYAYSFGQLLVLALYQRYRAEGEAFLPRYRKILAYGGSASPAHILAEAGIDIGDPGFWQGGFDVISGLITDLEGLEVPS
;
A
#
# COMPACT_ATOMS: atom_id res chain seq x y z
N LEU A 1 -28.98 8.16 -16.56
CA LEU A 1 -27.88 9.10 -16.77
C LEU A 1 -27.78 9.52 -18.25
N VAL A 2 -27.62 8.57 -19.20
CA VAL A 2 -27.49 8.87 -20.65
C VAL A 2 -28.64 9.70 -21.19
N ALA A 3 -29.90 9.40 -20.83
CA ALA A 3 -31.07 10.21 -21.22
C ALA A 3 -31.01 11.64 -20.67
N GLY A 4 -30.27 11.90 -19.62
CA GLY A 4 -30.06 13.23 -19.03
C GLY A 4 -28.92 14.03 -19.65
N ARG A 5 -28.09 13.44 -20.53
CA ARG A 5 -26.88 14.08 -21.09
C ARG A 5 -27.17 15.44 -21.76
N SER A 6 -28.28 15.58 -22.45
CA SER A 6 -28.64 16.85 -23.11
C SER A 6 -28.99 17.99 -22.15
N ARG A 7 -29.24 17.67 -20.86
CA ARG A 7 -29.54 18.67 -19.81
C ARG A 7 -28.28 19.18 -19.10
N LEU A 8 -27.13 18.51 -19.30
CA LEU A 8 -25.85 18.88 -18.72
C LEU A 8 -25.29 20.12 -19.43
N THR A 9 -25.77 21.30 -19.01
CA THR A 9 -25.28 22.60 -19.44
C THR A 9 -24.66 23.36 -18.27
N PRO A 10 -23.83 24.40 -18.50
CA PRO A 10 -23.28 25.20 -17.39
C PRO A 10 -24.36 25.82 -16.49
N ASP A 11 -25.56 26.08 -17.03
CA ASP A 11 -26.67 26.72 -16.33
C ASP A 11 -27.68 25.72 -15.74
N ILE A 12 -27.37 24.41 -15.73
CA ILE A 12 -28.25 23.38 -15.15
C ILE A 12 -28.67 23.77 -13.72
N PRO A 13 -29.97 23.72 -13.37
CA PRO A 13 -30.42 23.96 -12.01
C PRO A 13 -29.85 22.95 -11.03
N ALA A 14 -29.45 23.38 -9.82
CA ALA A 14 -28.88 22.49 -8.81
C ALA A 14 -29.74 21.25 -8.49
N PRO A 15 -31.08 21.33 -8.32
CA PRO A 15 -31.91 20.15 -8.08
C PRO A 15 -31.86 19.13 -9.22
N GLU A 16 -31.77 19.61 -10.46
CA GLU A 16 -31.68 18.72 -11.62
C GLU A 16 -30.32 18.05 -11.73
N PHE A 17 -29.24 18.79 -11.46
CA PHE A 17 -27.91 18.23 -11.35
C PHE A 17 -27.82 17.17 -10.25
N LEU A 18 -28.31 17.45 -9.04
CA LEU A 18 -28.31 16.51 -7.92
C LEU A 18 -29.05 15.21 -8.25
N SER A 19 -30.16 15.27 -8.98
CA SER A 19 -30.87 14.06 -9.44
C SER A 19 -30.03 13.21 -10.41
N LEU A 20 -29.21 13.85 -11.25
CA LEU A 20 -28.26 13.14 -12.12
C LEU A 20 -27.07 12.57 -11.34
N LEU A 21 -26.56 13.29 -10.35
CA LEU A 21 -25.49 12.85 -9.45
C LEU A 21 -25.96 11.63 -8.61
N GLU A 22 -27.17 11.66 -8.06
CA GLU A 22 -27.78 10.50 -7.37
C GLU A 22 -27.91 9.28 -8.32
N THR A 23 -28.25 9.53 -9.59
CA THR A 23 -28.28 8.46 -10.59
C THR A 23 -26.89 7.89 -10.85
N TYR A 24 -25.85 8.74 -10.90
CA TYR A 24 -24.44 8.34 -11.05
C TYR A 24 -23.98 7.52 -9.84
N GLU A 25 -24.27 8.00 -8.64
CA GLU A 25 -23.98 7.30 -7.38
C GLU A 25 -24.63 5.91 -7.34
N ARG A 26 -25.90 5.80 -7.74
CA ARG A 26 -26.61 4.54 -7.83
C ARG A 26 -25.97 3.55 -8.79
N ILE A 27 -25.45 4.04 -9.92
CA ILE A 27 -24.67 3.21 -10.86
C ILE A 27 -23.39 2.70 -10.18
N ALA A 28 -22.67 3.57 -9.48
CA ALA A 28 -21.46 3.20 -8.74
C ALA A 28 -21.77 2.14 -7.65
N ALA A 29 -22.84 2.31 -6.88
CA ALA A 29 -23.25 1.38 -5.83
C ALA A 29 -23.61 -0.01 -6.39
N ILE A 30 -24.39 -0.06 -7.49
CA ILE A 30 -24.75 -1.32 -8.14
C ILE A 30 -23.49 -2.00 -8.71
N SER A 31 -22.62 -1.23 -9.37
CA SER A 31 -21.37 -1.74 -9.95
C SER A 31 -20.48 -2.35 -8.88
N ARG A 32 -20.28 -1.67 -7.75
CA ARG A 32 -19.50 -2.18 -6.62
C ARG A 32 -20.11 -3.46 -6.04
N ARG A 33 -21.43 -3.51 -5.85
CA ARG A 33 -22.10 -4.70 -5.30
C ARG A 33 -21.93 -5.91 -6.20
N LEU A 34 -22.12 -5.75 -7.51
CA LEU A 34 -21.95 -6.83 -8.48
C LEU A 34 -20.49 -7.30 -8.58
N GLY A 35 -19.56 -6.34 -8.67
CA GLY A 35 -18.13 -6.65 -8.69
C GLY A 35 -17.66 -7.35 -7.42
N ALA A 36 -18.11 -6.88 -6.25
CA ALA A 36 -17.81 -7.49 -4.97
C ALA A 36 -18.28 -8.95 -4.89
N TYR A 37 -19.53 -9.22 -5.30
CA TYR A 37 -20.04 -10.59 -5.30
C TYR A 37 -19.19 -11.54 -6.15
N ALA A 38 -18.86 -11.12 -7.37
CA ALA A 38 -18.03 -11.92 -8.26
C ALA A 38 -16.61 -12.13 -7.70
N TYR A 39 -16.00 -11.06 -7.18
CA TYR A 39 -14.66 -11.09 -6.62
C TYR A 39 -14.57 -11.98 -5.36
N LEU A 40 -15.52 -11.88 -4.44
CA LEU A 40 -15.56 -12.70 -3.23
C LEU A 40 -15.78 -14.17 -3.58
N TRP A 41 -16.69 -14.48 -4.50
CA TRP A 41 -16.92 -15.85 -4.95
C TRP A 41 -15.70 -16.44 -5.66
N PHE A 42 -15.05 -15.67 -6.52
CA PHE A 42 -13.78 -16.08 -7.14
C PHE A 42 -12.66 -16.28 -6.10
N SER A 43 -12.58 -15.43 -5.08
CA SER A 43 -11.55 -15.50 -4.05
C SER A 43 -11.70 -16.73 -3.13
N GLU A 44 -12.93 -17.22 -2.96
CA GLU A 44 -13.21 -18.46 -2.22
C GLU A 44 -12.58 -19.69 -2.89
N ASP A 45 -12.70 -19.78 -4.22
CA ASP A 45 -12.10 -20.83 -5.05
C ASP A 45 -11.78 -20.30 -6.45
N THR A 46 -10.51 -19.98 -6.69
CA THR A 46 -10.01 -19.45 -7.97
C THR A 46 -10.09 -20.45 -9.12
N GLN A 47 -10.35 -21.72 -8.84
CA GLN A 47 -10.51 -22.78 -9.84
C GLN A 47 -11.98 -23.01 -10.22
N ASN A 48 -12.92 -22.35 -9.52
CA ASN A 48 -14.35 -22.45 -9.78
C ASN A 48 -14.71 -21.80 -11.13
N GLN A 49 -15.01 -22.61 -12.13
CA GLN A 49 -15.30 -22.14 -13.49
C GLN A 49 -16.55 -21.27 -13.56
N ALA A 50 -17.54 -21.48 -12.68
CA ALA A 50 -18.74 -20.63 -12.64
C ALA A 50 -18.42 -19.25 -12.10
N ALA A 51 -17.58 -19.14 -11.06
CA ALA A 51 -17.10 -17.86 -10.52
C ALA A 51 -16.26 -17.10 -11.55
N LEU A 52 -15.31 -17.77 -12.21
CA LEU A 52 -14.50 -17.20 -13.30
C LEU A 52 -15.36 -16.65 -14.44
N ASN A 53 -16.33 -17.45 -14.91
CA ASN A 53 -17.23 -17.03 -15.98
C ASN A 53 -18.10 -15.84 -15.58
N LEU A 54 -18.60 -15.82 -14.33
CA LEU A 54 -19.37 -14.68 -13.81
C LEU A 54 -18.51 -13.42 -13.76
N GLN A 55 -17.28 -13.52 -13.19
CA GLN A 55 -16.35 -12.40 -13.10
C GLN A 55 -16.06 -11.82 -14.49
N GLY A 56 -15.64 -12.64 -15.46
CA GLY A 56 -15.35 -12.15 -16.81
C GLY A 56 -16.55 -11.52 -17.52
N ARG A 57 -17.78 -12.02 -17.30
CA ARG A 57 -18.99 -11.40 -17.84
C ARG A 57 -19.32 -10.08 -17.15
N LEU A 58 -19.16 -9.99 -15.84
CA LEU A 58 -19.42 -8.76 -15.09
C LEU A 58 -18.39 -7.70 -15.43
N ASP A 59 -17.11 -8.04 -15.56
CA ASP A 59 -16.06 -7.09 -15.96
C ASP A 59 -16.43 -6.40 -17.28
N GLN A 60 -16.88 -7.17 -18.30
CA GLN A 60 -17.33 -6.60 -19.58
C GLN A 60 -18.51 -5.65 -19.40
N VAL A 61 -19.52 -6.04 -18.59
CA VAL A 61 -20.71 -5.21 -18.34
C VAL A 61 -20.36 -3.94 -17.58
N LEU A 62 -19.50 -4.05 -16.56
CA LEU A 62 -19.10 -2.93 -15.72
C LEU A 62 -18.23 -1.93 -16.50
N VAL A 63 -17.29 -2.41 -17.32
CA VAL A 63 -16.52 -1.55 -18.25
C VAL A 63 -17.43 -0.83 -19.22
N ALA A 64 -18.39 -1.53 -19.83
CA ALA A 64 -19.35 -0.91 -20.73
C ALA A 64 -20.24 0.14 -20.02
N ALA A 65 -20.66 -0.13 -18.78
CA ALA A 65 -21.43 0.81 -17.97
C ALA A 65 -20.62 2.06 -17.61
N HIS A 66 -19.37 1.88 -17.19
CA HIS A 66 -18.43 2.96 -16.88
C HIS A 66 -18.20 3.86 -18.12
N ASN A 67 -17.89 3.28 -19.28
CA ASN A 67 -17.67 4.03 -20.51
C ASN A 67 -18.93 4.83 -20.94
N ARG A 68 -20.12 4.31 -20.65
CA ARG A 68 -21.37 5.04 -20.91
C ARG A 68 -21.65 6.16 -19.92
N ALA A 69 -21.01 6.16 -18.75
CA ALA A 69 -21.14 7.20 -17.73
C ALA A 69 -20.02 8.26 -17.79
N LEU A 70 -18.90 7.95 -18.44
CA LEU A 70 -17.68 8.78 -18.47
C LEU A 70 -17.91 10.23 -18.92
N PHE A 71 -18.92 10.46 -19.80
CA PHE A 71 -19.26 11.81 -20.25
C PHE A 71 -19.66 12.74 -19.08
N PHE A 72 -20.16 12.21 -17.96
CA PHE A 72 -20.52 13.00 -16.79
C PHE A 72 -19.28 13.62 -16.14
N ASP A 73 -18.24 12.83 -15.94
CA ASP A 73 -16.99 13.28 -15.37
C ASP A 73 -16.29 14.31 -16.27
N LEU A 74 -16.22 14.03 -17.58
CA LEU A 74 -15.61 14.93 -18.56
C LEU A 74 -16.38 16.25 -18.67
N TRP A 75 -17.72 16.20 -18.67
CA TRP A 75 -18.56 17.40 -18.67
C TRP A 75 -18.30 18.23 -17.40
N PHE A 76 -18.30 17.60 -16.21
CA PHE A 76 -18.07 18.31 -14.96
C PHE A 76 -16.67 18.93 -14.89
N LYS A 77 -15.65 18.22 -15.32
CA LYS A 77 -14.28 18.75 -15.46
C LYS A 77 -14.23 19.95 -16.41
N GLY A 78 -14.99 19.92 -17.52
CA GLY A 78 -15.02 20.97 -18.53
C GLY A 78 -15.84 22.22 -18.18
N LEU A 79 -16.60 22.22 -17.08
CA LEU A 79 -17.42 23.38 -16.69
C LEU A 79 -16.59 24.66 -16.44
N PRO A 80 -17.12 25.87 -16.71
CA PRO A 80 -16.58 27.10 -16.17
C PRO A 80 -16.53 27.06 -14.63
N ASP A 81 -15.52 27.72 -14.04
CA ASP A 81 -15.28 27.61 -12.59
C ASP A 81 -16.47 28.07 -11.75
N GLU A 82 -17.16 29.17 -12.12
CA GLU A 82 -18.34 29.66 -11.43
C GLU A 82 -19.51 28.63 -11.46
N ALA A 83 -19.72 27.99 -12.61
CA ALA A 83 -20.76 26.98 -12.75
C ALA A 83 -20.44 25.73 -11.92
N ALA A 84 -19.18 25.26 -11.94
CA ALA A 84 -18.74 24.12 -11.15
C ALA A 84 -18.86 24.42 -9.64
N GLN A 85 -18.39 25.59 -9.19
CA GLN A 85 -18.43 25.99 -7.78
C GLN A 85 -19.88 26.02 -7.25
N ARG A 86 -20.82 26.58 -8.02
CA ARG A 86 -22.25 26.60 -7.67
C ARG A 86 -22.82 25.19 -7.45
N LEU A 87 -22.41 24.22 -8.28
CA LEU A 87 -22.88 22.84 -8.16
C LEU A 87 -22.20 22.10 -6.99
N ILE A 88 -20.92 22.36 -6.77
CA ILE A 88 -20.15 21.83 -5.63
C ILE A 88 -20.77 22.29 -4.30
N GLU A 89 -21.11 23.58 -4.17
CA GLU A 89 -21.71 24.13 -2.95
C GLU A 89 -23.08 23.51 -2.62
N SER A 90 -23.78 22.98 -3.61
CA SER A 90 -25.10 22.36 -3.44
C SER A 90 -25.04 20.83 -3.24
N SER A 91 -23.89 20.18 -3.38
CA SER A 91 -23.78 18.72 -3.52
C SER A 91 -23.67 17.93 -2.20
N GLY A 92 -23.59 18.61 -1.04
CA GLY A 92 -23.56 17.90 0.25
C GLY A 92 -22.34 17.00 0.42
N ASP A 93 -22.56 15.74 0.67
CA ASP A 93 -21.49 14.74 0.92
C ASP A 93 -20.63 14.46 -0.33
N GLU A 94 -21.18 14.58 -1.55
CA GLU A 94 -20.45 14.38 -2.79
C GLU A 94 -19.54 15.57 -3.17
N ARG A 95 -19.49 16.62 -2.34
CA ARG A 95 -18.69 17.82 -2.56
C ARG A 95 -17.24 17.48 -2.90
N TYR A 96 -16.59 16.71 -2.08
CA TYR A 96 -15.17 16.37 -2.28
C TYR A 96 -14.93 15.48 -3.51
N PHE A 97 -15.86 14.58 -3.84
CA PHE A 97 -15.81 13.85 -5.10
C PHE A 97 -15.77 14.82 -6.30
N LEU A 98 -16.63 15.82 -6.32
CA LEU A 98 -16.68 16.83 -7.38
C LEU A 98 -15.43 17.73 -7.37
N GLU A 99 -14.94 18.13 -6.20
CA GLU A 99 -13.68 18.87 -6.06
C GLU A 99 -12.49 18.04 -6.60
N SER A 100 -12.48 16.74 -6.38
CA SER A 100 -11.46 15.81 -6.90
C SER A 100 -11.47 15.75 -8.43
N LEU A 101 -12.66 15.74 -9.06
CA LEU A 101 -12.76 15.85 -10.50
C LEU A 101 -12.19 17.18 -11.01
N ARG A 102 -12.47 18.31 -10.32
CA ARG A 102 -11.97 19.64 -10.70
C ARG A 102 -10.47 19.77 -10.54
N ARG A 103 -9.87 19.16 -9.54
CA ARG A 103 -8.42 19.13 -9.33
C ARG A 103 -7.67 18.58 -10.54
N LEU A 104 -8.26 17.58 -11.22
CA LEU A 104 -7.67 16.98 -12.41
C LEU A 104 -7.94 17.79 -13.71
N ARG A 105 -8.79 18.81 -13.67
CA ARG A 105 -9.14 19.62 -14.85
C ARG A 105 -7.94 20.18 -15.62
N PRO A 106 -6.91 20.79 -14.95
CA PRO A 106 -5.77 21.36 -15.68
C PRO A 106 -4.98 20.34 -16.49
N PHE A 107 -5.11 19.05 -16.13
CA PHE A 107 -4.37 17.92 -16.69
C PHE A 107 -5.23 17.03 -17.57
N THR A 108 -6.50 17.41 -17.80
CA THR A 108 -7.46 16.65 -18.61
C THR A 108 -7.45 17.18 -20.04
N LEU A 109 -7.28 16.28 -20.99
CA LEU A 109 -7.27 16.57 -22.41
C LEU A 109 -8.72 16.57 -22.98
N SER A 110 -8.86 16.86 -24.28
CA SER A 110 -10.16 16.76 -24.93
C SER A 110 -10.66 15.30 -25.00
N GLU A 111 -11.99 15.09 -25.07
CA GLU A 111 -12.57 13.73 -25.14
C GLU A 111 -11.98 12.87 -26.27
N PRO A 112 -11.72 13.38 -27.49
CA PRO A 112 -11.06 12.60 -28.54
C PRO A 112 -9.62 12.21 -28.19
N GLU A 113 -8.85 13.11 -27.54
CA GLU A 113 -7.47 12.86 -27.14
C GLU A 113 -7.42 11.81 -26.01
N GLU A 114 -8.21 11.95 -24.95
CA GLU A 114 -8.33 10.98 -23.87
C GLU A 114 -8.68 9.58 -24.42
N ARG A 115 -9.59 9.53 -25.39
CA ARG A 115 -9.97 8.28 -26.03
C ARG A 115 -8.83 7.64 -26.84
N VAL A 116 -8.05 8.45 -27.54
CA VAL A 116 -6.89 7.95 -28.31
C VAL A 116 -5.83 7.42 -27.34
N ILE A 117 -5.52 8.14 -26.25
CA ILE A 117 -4.58 7.72 -25.23
C ILE A 117 -5.03 6.38 -24.64
N ALA A 118 -6.26 6.29 -24.13
CA ALA A 118 -6.77 5.03 -23.52
C ALA A 118 -6.72 3.83 -24.48
N LEU A 119 -6.99 4.02 -25.78
CA LEU A 119 -6.88 2.96 -26.78
C LEU A 119 -5.42 2.56 -27.06
N LYS A 120 -4.50 3.52 -27.01
CA LYS A 120 -3.07 3.28 -27.23
C LYS A 120 -2.42 2.65 -26.00
N ASP A 121 -2.80 3.05 -24.79
CA ASP A 121 -2.28 2.49 -23.53
C ASP A 121 -2.64 1.02 -23.40
N ALA A 122 -3.90 0.66 -23.62
CA ALA A 122 -4.35 -0.74 -23.55
C ALA A 122 -3.58 -1.68 -24.50
N ASN A 123 -3.11 -1.17 -25.65
CA ASN A 123 -2.36 -1.96 -26.65
C ASN A 123 -0.86 -1.65 -26.69
N GLY A 124 -0.40 -0.68 -25.93
CA GLY A 124 0.98 -0.21 -25.86
C GLY A 124 1.59 -0.47 -24.49
N ILE A 125 1.52 0.53 -23.61
CA ILE A 125 2.22 0.46 -22.33
C ILE A 125 1.65 -0.63 -21.40
N ASP A 126 0.33 -0.82 -21.34
CA ASP A 126 -0.29 -1.87 -20.53
C ASP A 126 0.10 -3.27 -21.05
N ALA A 127 0.22 -3.42 -22.38
CA ALA A 127 0.70 -4.66 -22.97
C ALA A 127 2.17 -4.94 -22.62
N LEU A 128 3.02 -3.91 -22.52
CA LEU A 128 4.41 -4.06 -22.08
C LEU A 128 4.51 -4.45 -20.59
N VAL A 129 3.66 -3.89 -19.74
CA VAL A 129 3.56 -4.28 -18.33
C VAL A 129 3.10 -5.72 -18.21
N ASN A 130 2.08 -6.14 -18.98
CA ASN A 130 1.66 -7.53 -19.04
C ASN A 130 2.78 -8.48 -19.52
N LEU A 131 3.63 -8.02 -20.45
CA LEU A 131 4.80 -8.80 -20.86
C LEU A 131 5.83 -8.96 -19.74
N TYR A 132 6.04 -7.92 -18.93
CA TYR A 132 6.86 -8.02 -17.73
C TYR A 132 6.33 -9.11 -16.79
N ASP A 133 5.03 -9.12 -16.50
CA ASP A 133 4.40 -10.10 -15.62
C ASP A 133 4.50 -11.53 -16.21
N MET A 134 4.23 -11.68 -17.52
CA MET A 134 4.33 -12.97 -18.20
C MET A 134 5.77 -13.52 -18.19
N LEU A 135 6.77 -12.66 -18.40
CA LEU A 135 8.17 -13.07 -18.38
C LEU A 135 8.61 -13.48 -16.97
N THR A 136 8.34 -12.64 -15.98
CA THR A 136 8.80 -12.87 -14.61
C THR A 136 8.07 -14.03 -13.93
N SER A 137 6.78 -14.25 -14.23
CA SER A 137 6.02 -15.38 -13.72
C SER A 137 6.48 -16.75 -14.27
N GLN A 138 7.17 -16.77 -15.40
CA GLN A 138 7.72 -18.00 -16.00
C GLN A 138 9.12 -18.34 -15.48
N TYR A 139 9.74 -17.45 -14.68
CA TYR A 139 11.08 -17.72 -14.18
C TYR A 139 11.07 -18.91 -13.23
N SER A 140 12.09 -19.72 -13.39
CA SER A 140 12.34 -20.91 -12.58
C SER A 140 13.70 -20.77 -11.92
N PHE A 141 13.74 -21.04 -10.64
CA PHE A 141 14.90 -20.83 -9.77
C PHE A 141 15.39 -22.18 -9.23
N ALA A 142 16.70 -22.44 -9.36
CA ALA A 142 17.32 -23.67 -8.88
C ALA A 142 18.04 -23.39 -7.54
N LEU A 143 17.56 -23.98 -6.45
CA LEU A 143 18.16 -23.80 -5.13
C LEU A 143 18.60 -25.15 -4.55
N GLN A 144 19.85 -25.23 -4.08
CA GLN A 144 20.31 -26.39 -3.33
C GLN A 144 19.98 -26.24 -1.84
N VAL A 145 19.16 -27.17 -1.32
CA VAL A 145 18.79 -27.22 0.09
C VAL A 145 18.89 -28.67 0.57
N GLU A 146 19.60 -28.90 1.67
CA GLU A 146 19.77 -30.23 2.29
C GLU A 146 20.30 -31.33 1.35
N GLY A 147 21.13 -30.93 0.39
CA GLY A 147 21.76 -31.83 -0.58
C GLY A 147 20.90 -32.13 -1.83
N GLU A 148 19.70 -31.57 -1.92
CA GLU A 148 18.81 -31.68 -3.08
C GLU A 148 18.72 -30.35 -3.85
N THR A 149 18.62 -30.44 -5.18
CA THR A 149 18.31 -29.28 -6.02
C THR A 149 16.80 -29.17 -6.21
N LYS A 150 16.23 -28.09 -5.68
CA LYS A 150 14.80 -27.77 -5.86
C LYS A 150 14.63 -26.78 -7.01
N THR A 151 13.59 -27.00 -7.81
CA THR A 151 13.15 -26.05 -8.82
C THR A 151 11.95 -25.29 -8.25
N LEU A 152 12.06 -23.96 -8.12
CA LEU A 152 11.15 -23.13 -7.36
C LEU A 152 10.57 -22.01 -8.21
N THR A 153 9.37 -21.59 -7.89
CA THR A 153 8.82 -20.28 -8.28
C THR A 153 9.49 -19.16 -7.49
N GLN A 154 9.25 -17.91 -7.87
CA GLN A 154 9.81 -16.75 -7.13
C GLN A 154 9.33 -16.72 -5.69
N ASP A 155 8.04 -16.92 -5.44
CA ASP A 155 7.48 -16.88 -4.08
C ASP A 155 8.04 -17.97 -3.18
N GLU A 156 8.19 -19.19 -3.73
CA GLU A 156 8.84 -20.28 -3.02
C GLU A 156 10.31 -19.97 -2.72
N LEU A 157 11.06 -19.38 -3.68
CA LEU A 157 12.44 -18.95 -3.46
C LEU A 157 12.53 -17.87 -2.38
N MET A 158 11.65 -16.86 -2.40
CA MET A 158 11.64 -15.78 -1.44
C MET A 158 11.38 -16.24 0.00
N ALA A 159 10.69 -17.37 0.19
CA ALA A 159 10.57 -17.98 1.52
C ALA A 159 11.93 -18.40 2.09
N TYR A 160 12.87 -18.83 1.24
CA TYR A 160 14.24 -19.17 1.66
C TYR A 160 15.11 -17.95 1.97
N CYS A 161 14.74 -16.75 1.56
CA CYS A 161 15.40 -15.51 1.99
C CYS A 161 15.22 -15.22 3.49
N ARG A 162 14.30 -15.92 4.16
CA ARG A 162 14.08 -15.89 5.62
C ARG A 162 14.51 -17.20 6.31
N HIS A 163 15.27 -18.06 5.62
CA HIS A 163 15.72 -19.34 6.18
C HIS A 163 16.69 -19.13 7.35
N PRO A 164 16.66 -19.96 8.42
CA PRO A 164 17.59 -19.84 9.55
C PRO A 164 19.08 -19.92 9.16
N ALA A 165 19.43 -20.81 8.21
CA ALA A 165 20.82 -20.98 7.74
C ALA A 165 21.24 -19.84 6.80
N PRO A 166 22.33 -19.09 7.13
CA PRO A 166 22.77 -17.94 6.36
C PRO A 166 23.24 -18.26 4.94
N GLU A 167 23.75 -19.48 4.70
CA GLU A 167 24.18 -19.95 3.39
C GLU A 167 22.98 -20.10 2.45
N VAL A 168 21.85 -20.61 2.97
CA VAL A 168 20.62 -20.81 2.22
C VAL A 168 20.02 -19.45 1.84
N ARG A 169 20.01 -18.47 2.75
CA ARG A 169 19.56 -17.11 2.44
C ARG A 169 20.39 -16.48 1.33
N ALA A 170 21.72 -16.57 1.42
CA ALA A 170 22.62 -16.04 0.40
C ALA A 170 22.39 -16.71 -0.95
N ALA A 171 22.31 -18.04 -0.99
CA ALA A 171 22.07 -18.80 -2.21
C ALA A 171 20.72 -18.43 -2.86
N ALA A 172 19.66 -18.21 -2.06
CA ALA A 172 18.35 -17.81 -2.57
C ALA A 172 18.41 -16.44 -3.28
N TYR A 173 19.02 -15.42 -2.64
CA TYR A 173 19.19 -14.10 -3.27
C TYR A 173 20.11 -14.14 -4.49
N GLN A 174 21.21 -14.89 -4.44
CA GLN A 174 22.14 -15.03 -5.55
C GLN A 174 21.44 -15.67 -6.76
N GLU A 175 20.62 -16.70 -6.54
CA GLU A 175 19.85 -17.33 -7.62
C GLU A 175 18.78 -16.38 -8.17
N LEU A 176 18.07 -15.64 -7.31
CA LEU A 176 17.13 -14.60 -7.72
C LEU A 176 17.79 -13.63 -8.71
N TYR A 177 18.89 -13.00 -8.28
CA TYR A 177 19.55 -11.99 -9.11
C TYR A 177 20.29 -12.59 -10.30
N ARG A 178 20.73 -13.85 -10.25
CA ARG A 178 21.29 -14.54 -11.41
C ARG A 178 20.27 -14.64 -12.55
N VAL A 179 19.04 -15.04 -12.24
CA VAL A 179 17.96 -15.18 -13.22
C VAL A 179 17.53 -13.81 -13.76
N TYR A 180 17.30 -12.85 -12.87
CA TYR A 180 16.90 -11.50 -13.28
C TYR A 180 17.98 -10.77 -14.10
N ARG A 181 19.25 -10.88 -13.70
CA ARG A 181 20.38 -10.31 -14.45
C ARG A 181 20.50 -10.90 -15.86
N ALA A 182 20.26 -12.18 -16.03
CA ALA A 182 20.28 -12.83 -17.35
C ALA A 182 19.21 -12.24 -18.30
N ASN A 183 18.14 -11.67 -17.75
CA ASN A 183 17.03 -11.06 -18.49
C ASN A 183 17.02 -9.51 -18.38
N SER A 184 18.02 -8.90 -17.73
CA SER A 184 18.04 -7.48 -17.39
C SER A 184 17.86 -6.56 -18.59
N THR A 185 18.42 -6.90 -19.75
CA THR A 185 18.29 -6.10 -20.97
C THR A 185 16.83 -5.92 -21.40
N VAL A 186 16.04 -7.01 -21.38
CA VAL A 186 14.63 -6.95 -21.79
C VAL A 186 13.79 -6.22 -20.71
N LEU A 187 13.98 -6.58 -19.44
CA LEU A 187 13.24 -5.97 -18.33
C LEU A 187 13.52 -4.47 -18.26
N ALA A 188 14.77 -4.06 -18.35
CA ALA A 188 15.12 -2.64 -18.33
C ALA A 188 14.61 -1.88 -19.57
N GLN A 189 14.49 -2.52 -20.74
CA GLN A 189 13.86 -1.86 -21.90
C GLN A 189 12.35 -1.67 -21.67
N ILE A 190 11.66 -2.62 -21.05
CA ILE A 190 10.26 -2.44 -20.67
C ILE A 190 10.14 -1.23 -19.71
N TYR A 191 11.02 -1.14 -18.70
CA TYR A 191 11.04 -0.02 -17.77
C TYR A 191 11.37 1.32 -18.48
N ASN A 192 12.35 1.34 -19.37
CA ASN A 192 12.68 2.55 -20.16
C ASN A 192 11.47 3.05 -20.97
N HIS A 193 10.72 2.13 -21.59
CA HIS A 193 9.50 2.51 -22.32
C HIS A 193 8.42 3.01 -21.38
N ARG A 194 8.27 2.41 -20.18
CA ARG A 194 7.32 2.87 -19.15
C ARG A 194 7.63 4.31 -18.72
N VAL A 195 8.90 4.61 -18.47
CA VAL A 195 9.35 5.95 -18.08
C VAL A 195 9.13 6.97 -19.21
N ARG A 196 9.49 6.62 -20.45
CA ARG A 196 9.32 7.53 -21.61
C ARG A 196 7.86 7.80 -21.92
N ASP A 197 7.02 6.77 -21.83
CA ASP A 197 5.57 6.91 -21.98
C ASP A 197 4.99 7.84 -20.90
N TRP A 198 5.40 7.63 -19.64
CA TRP A 198 5.00 8.50 -18.53
C TRP A 198 5.44 9.96 -18.74
N HIS A 199 6.65 10.20 -19.24
CA HIS A 199 7.12 11.55 -19.58
C HIS A 199 6.27 12.17 -20.70
N ALA A 200 6.11 11.45 -21.82
CA ALA A 200 5.35 11.94 -22.96
C ALA A 200 3.90 12.29 -22.57
N GLU A 201 3.22 11.43 -21.82
CA GLU A 201 1.84 11.70 -21.41
C GLU A 201 1.79 12.74 -20.30
N MET A 202 2.49 12.54 -19.17
CA MET A 202 2.27 13.36 -17.98
C MET A 202 2.94 14.74 -18.10
N LEU A 203 4.15 14.84 -18.68
CA LEU A 203 4.86 16.12 -18.76
C LEU A 203 4.54 16.88 -20.04
N GLU A 204 4.60 16.21 -21.22
CA GLU A 204 4.45 16.90 -22.50
C GLU A 204 2.97 17.17 -22.85
N LEU A 205 2.08 16.18 -22.66
CA LEU A 205 0.66 16.32 -23.03
C LEU A 205 -0.17 16.92 -21.89
N ARG A 206 0.01 16.45 -20.66
CA ARG A 206 -0.80 16.87 -19.51
C ARG A 206 -0.18 18.01 -18.70
N HIS A 207 1.09 18.36 -18.95
CA HIS A 207 1.80 19.49 -18.36
C HIS A 207 1.97 19.44 -16.84
N PHE A 208 2.17 18.27 -16.26
CA PHE A 208 2.63 18.17 -14.88
C PHE A 208 4.05 18.71 -14.76
N ALA A 209 4.38 19.32 -13.60
CA ALA A 209 5.67 19.97 -13.40
C ALA A 209 6.84 18.97 -13.31
N GLU A 210 6.62 17.83 -12.64
CA GLU A 210 7.60 16.76 -12.45
C GLU A 210 6.92 15.39 -12.63
N PRO A 211 7.68 14.33 -12.95
CA PRO A 211 7.09 12.99 -13.12
C PRO A 211 6.29 12.50 -11.91
N ILE A 212 6.77 12.78 -10.68
CA ILE A 212 6.10 12.41 -9.43
C ILE A 212 4.84 13.25 -9.16
N SER A 213 4.77 14.49 -9.67
CA SER A 213 3.64 15.41 -9.42
C SER A 213 2.31 14.84 -9.91
N ALA A 214 2.32 14.03 -10.98
CA ALA A 214 1.14 13.34 -11.46
C ALA A 214 0.57 12.38 -10.40
N ARG A 215 1.44 11.58 -9.76
CA ARG A 215 1.04 10.67 -8.67
C ARG A 215 0.57 11.45 -7.43
N ASN A 216 1.29 12.51 -7.06
CA ASN A 216 0.94 13.34 -5.92
C ASN A 216 -0.44 13.98 -6.09
N THR A 217 -0.75 14.49 -7.29
CA THR A 217 -2.08 15.04 -7.62
C THR A 217 -3.18 13.98 -7.54
N MET A 218 -2.92 12.75 -8.01
CA MET A 218 -3.87 11.64 -7.89
C MET A 218 -4.13 11.24 -6.43
N ASN A 219 -3.12 11.35 -5.57
CA ASN A 219 -3.21 11.06 -4.14
C ASN A 219 -3.71 12.27 -3.31
N ASP A 220 -3.97 13.39 -3.96
CA ASP A 220 -4.33 14.68 -3.32
C ASP A 220 -3.31 15.12 -2.25
N LEU A 221 -2.04 15.01 -2.60
CA LEU A 221 -0.93 15.46 -1.77
C LEU A 221 -0.13 16.55 -2.49
N PRO A 222 0.19 17.68 -1.83
CA PRO A 222 1.12 18.66 -2.35
C PRO A 222 2.53 18.05 -2.53
N ASP A 223 3.23 18.41 -3.60
CA ASP A 223 4.61 17.97 -3.86
C ASP A 223 5.54 18.25 -2.68
N ALA A 224 5.37 19.40 -2.02
CA ALA A 224 6.15 19.79 -0.84
C ALA A 224 6.00 18.78 0.32
N VAL A 225 4.81 18.25 0.53
CA VAL A 225 4.55 17.24 1.59
C VAL A 225 5.31 15.95 1.31
N VAL A 226 5.25 15.48 0.06
CA VAL A 226 5.96 14.25 -0.34
C VAL A 226 7.48 14.45 -0.28
N ASN A 227 7.97 15.62 -0.69
CA ASN A 227 9.39 15.97 -0.57
C ASN A 227 9.84 16.00 0.90
N THR A 228 9.05 16.59 1.80
CA THR A 228 9.33 16.59 3.25
C THR A 228 9.40 15.18 3.80
N LEU A 229 8.44 14.32 3.47
CA LEU A 229 8.42 12.91 3.88
C LEU A 229 9.71 12.18 3.45
N LEU A 230 10.07 12.28 2.17
CA LEU A 230 11.24 11.58 1.62
C LEU A 230 12.55 12.08 2.24
N GLU A 231 12.66 13.39 2.50
CA GLU A 231 13.83 13.96 3.16
C GLU A 231 13.96 13.51 4.62
N VAL A 232 12.85 13.46 5.37
CA VAL A 232 12.84 12.93 6.73
C VAL A 232 13.20 11.44 6.73
N CYS A 233 12.70 10.64 5.79
CA CYS A 233 13.10 9.24 5.65
C CYS A 233 14.61 9.12 5.40
N ARG A 234 15.15 9.90 4.48
CA ARG A 234 16.58 9.90 4.13
C ARG A 234 17.46 10.30 5.33
N SER A 235 17.07 11.35 6.04
CA SER A 235 17.81 11.87 7.21
C SER A 235 17.82 10.90 8.38
N ASN A 236 16.83 9.99 8.46
CA ASN A 236 16.68 9.00 9.53
C ASN A 236 17.17 7.58 9.15
N ALA A 237 17.87 7.41 8.04
CA ALA A 237 18.45 6.11 7.67
C ALA A 237 19.31 5.49 8.79
N GLY A 238 20.01 6.34 9.58
CA GLY A 238 20.81 5.94 10.74
C GLY A 238 20.04 5.18 11.82
N VAL A 239 18.73 5.39 11.95
CA VAL A 239 17.89 4.65 12.92
C VAL A 239 17.88 3.16 12.58
N PHE A 240 17.66 2.81 11.31
CA PHE A 240 17.70 1.41 10.88
C PHE A 240 19.12 0.85 10.80
N GLN A 241 20.13 1.68 10.51
CA GLN A 241 21.54 1.25 10.59
C GLN A 241 21.91 0.80 12.03
N ARG A 242 21.40 1.49 13.06
CA ARG A 242 21.52 1.08 14.46
C ARG A 242 20.87 -0.28 14.70
N TYR A 243 19.65 -0.49 14.20
CA TYR A 243 18.93 -1.77 14.28
C TYR A 243 19.71 -2.92 13.61
N PHE A 244 20.24 -2.70 12.42
CA PHE A 244 21.02 -3.72 11.71
C PHE A 244 22.32 -4.07 12.43
N GLY A 245 22.98 -3.10 13.07
CA GLY A 245 24.12 -3.35 13.92
C GLY A 245 23.78 -4.22 15.14
N LEU A 246 22.60 -4.00 15.74
CA LEU A 246 22.07 -4.81 16.83
C LEU A 246 21.74 -6.23 16.35
N LYS A 247 21.04 -6.37 15.22
CA LYS A 247 20.67 -7.65 14.63
C LYS A 247 21.91 -8.50 14.28
N ALA A 248 22.98 -7.87 13.77
CA ALA A 248 24.25 -8.55 13.50
C ALA A 248 24.83 -9.23 14.75
N ARG A 249 24.80 -8.52 15.90
CA ARG A 249 25.28 -9.08 17.16
C ARG A 249 24.51 -10.32 17.58
N TRP A 250 23.19 -10.31 17.49
CA TRP A 250 22.37 -11.47 17.85
C TRP A 250 22.50 -12.66 16.91
N LEU A 251 22.81 -12.40 15.65
CA LEU A 251 23.10 -13.44 14.68
C LEU A 251 24.55 -13.94 14.75
N ASN A 252 25.37 -13.43 15.72
CA ASN A 252 26.78 -13.71 15.82
C ASN A 252 27.58 -13.43 14.54
N LEU A 253 27.21 -12.35 13.84
CA LEU A 253 27.87 -11.87 12.64
C LEU A 253 28.72 -10.65 13.00
N GLY A 254 29.96 -10.60 12.49
CA GLY A 254 30.81 -9.41 12.64
C GLY A 254 30.21 -8.17 11.96
N LYS A 255 29.48 -8.38 10.86
CA LYS A 255 28.69 -7.40 10.12
C LYS A 255 27.52 -8.10 9.46
N LEU A 256 26.35 -7.45 9.47
CA LEU A 256 25.17 -7.97 8.78
C LEU A 256 25.37 -7.90 7.26
N ARG A 257 25.09 -8.97 6.54
CA ARG A 257 25.08 -8.95 5.08
C ARG A 257 23.67 -8.56 4.59
N ARG A 258 23.54 -7.98 3.41
CA ARG A 258 22.23 -7.65 2.81
C ARG A 258 21.32 -8.88 2.71
N TYR A 259 21.88 -10.08 2.57
CA TYR A 259 21.14 -11.35 2.61
C TYR A 259 20.46 -11.64 3.95
N ASP A 260 20.96 -11.05 5.04
CA ASP A 260 20.59 -11.43 6.40
C ASP A 260 19.62 -10.44 7.07
N ILE A 261 19.25 -9.34 6.41
CA ILE A 261 18.42 -8.30 7.04
C ILE A 261 17.04 -8.81 7.49
N TYR A 262 16.50 -9.85 6.86
CA TYR A 262 15.25 -10.51 7.23
C TYR A 262 15.47 -11.88 7.89
N ALA A 263 16.69 -12.16 8.39
CA ALA A 263 16.96 -13.40 9.10
C ALA A 263 16.17 -13.47 10.41
N PRO A 264 15.52 -14.61 10.73
CA PRO A 264 14.87 -14.80 12.02
C PRO A 264 15.91 -14.84 13.14
N LEU A 265 15.57 -14.28 14.31
CA LEU A 265 16.46 -14.29 15.49
C LEU A 265 16.30 -15.57 16.32
N SER A 266 15.19 -16.27 16.19
CA SER A 266 14.91 -17.54 16.86
C SER A 266 14.56 -18.63 15.86
N PRO A 267 15.01 -19.89 16.07
CA PRO A 267 14.61 -21.03 15.24
C PRO A 267 13.20 -21.55 15.56
N SER A 268 12.61 -21.16 16.68
CA SER A 268 11.27 -21.61 17.10
C SER A 268 10.25 -20.49 16.99
N GLU A 269 9.18 -20.72 16.26
CA GLU A 269 8.06 -19.80 16.12
C GLU A 269 6.92 -20.22 17.08
N LYS A 270 6.42 -19.26 17.87
CA LYS A 270 5.21 -19.45 18.67
C LYS A 270 4.02 -19.68 17.76
N ARG A 271 3.17 -20.65 18.12
CA ARG A 271 1.96 -20.98 17.36
C ARG A 271 0.72 -20.51 18.12
N TYR A 272 -0.27 -20.04 17.38
CA TYR A 272 -1.54 -19.53 17.89
C TYR A 272 -2.71 -20.27 17.26
N GLY A 273 -3.73 -20.60 18.05
CA GLY A 273 -5.03 -21.01 17.52
C GLY A 273 -5.78 -19.81 16.94
N LEU A 274 -6.71 -20.05 16.01
CA LEU A 274 -7.50 -18.96 15.42
C LEU A 274 -8.33 -18.23 16.51
N ASP A 275 -9.01 -18.97 17.39
CA ASP A 275 -9.82 -18.37 18.45
C ASP A 275 -8.96 -17.54 19.41
N GLU A 276 -7.77 -18.04 19.77
CA GLU A 276 -6.80 -17.31 20.60
C GLU A 276 -6.34 -16.02 19.90
N ALA A 277 -6.07 -16.07 18.60
CA ALA A 277 -5.68 -14.90 17.81
C ALA A 277 -6.79 -13.85 17.76
N VAL A 278 -8.05 -14.30 17.56
CA VAL A 278 -9.24 -13.43 17.59
C VAL A 278 -9.37 -12.74 18.95
N ASP A 279 -9.24 -13.51 20.04
CA ASP A 279 -9.35 -12.98 21.41
C ASP A 279 -8.24 -11.95 21.70
N LEU A 280 -7.00 -12.20 21.25
CA LEU A 280 -5.88 -11.26 21.42
C LEU A 280 -6.13 -9.97 20.66
N VAL A 281 -6.56 -10.05 19.40
CA VAL A 281 -6.83 -8.84 18.58
C VAL A 281 -8.00 -8.05 19.16
N LEU A 282 -9.12 -8.72 19.52
CA LEU A 282 -10.27 -8.03 20.11
C LEU A 282 -9.91 -7.39 21.46
N ALA A 283 -9.10 -8.06 22.29
CA ALA A 283 -8.63 -7.49 23.56
C ALA A 283 -7.77 -6.24 23.34
N SER A 284 -6.86 -6.25 22.36
CA SER A 284 -6.03 -5.08 22.05
C SER A 284 -6.85 -3.87 21.57
N LEU A 285 -7.90 -4.14 20.80
CA LEU A 285 -8.82 -3.11 20.35
C LEU A 285 -9.73 -2.61 21.49
N GLU A 286 -10.14 -3.49 22.41
CA GLU A 286 -10.98 -3.14 23.57
C GLU A 286 -10.21 -2.28 24.58
N ASP A 287 -8.93 -2.57 24.81
CA ASP A 287 -8.04 -1.74 25.65
C ASP A 287 -7.89 -0.30 25.07
N PHE A 288 -7.96 -0.16 23.74
CA PHE A 288 -7.97 1.13 23.07
C PHE A 288 -9.34 1.79 23.11
N SER A 289 -10.40 1.08 22.65
CA SER A 289 -11.76 1.61 22.55
C SER A 289 -12.78 0.48 22.43
N ARG A 290 -13.76 0.44 23.34
CA ARG A 290 -14.88 -0.53 23.29
C ARG A 290 -15.69 -0.41 21.99
N GLU A 291 -15.84 0.79 21.46
CA GLU A 291 -16.54 1.03 20.19
C GLU A 291 -15.79 0.38 19.03
N VAL A 292 -14.47 0.60 18.93
CA VAL A 292 -13.60 -0.01 17.91
C VAL A 292 -13.66 -1.54 17.99
N ALA A 293 -13.53 -2.10 19.18
CA ALA A 293 -13.66 -3.54 19.39
C ALA A 293 -15.05 -4.07 19.01
N GLY A 294 -16.11 -3.31 19.31
CA GLY A 294 -17.48 -3.65 18.92
C GLY A 294 -17.68 -3.72 17.42
N LEU A 295 -17.10 -2.76 16.67
CA LEU A 295 -17.10 -2.77 15.20
C LEU A 295 -16.34 -4.00 14.66
N ALA A 296 -15.13 -4.27 15.17
CA ALA A 296 -14.35 -5.43 14.74
C ALA A 296 -15.08 -6.75 15.03
N ARG A 297 -15.77 -6.87 16.17
CA ARG A 297 -16.54 -8.05 16.55
C ARG A 297 -17.66 -8.39 15.56
N ARG A 298 -18.28 -7.38 14.92
CA ARG A 298 -19.33 -7.59 13.92
C ARG A 298 -18.87 -8.46 12.75
N VAL A 299 -17.59 -8.39 12.36
CA VAL A 299 -17.03 -9.25 11.30
C VAL A 299 -17.19 -10.74 11.64
N PHE A 300 -17.02 -11.09 12.92
CA PHE A 300 -17.18 -12.47 13.39
C PHE A 300 -18.66 -12.83 13.60
N ASP A 301 -19.42 -11.95 14.22
CA ASP A 301 -20.84 -12.17 14.51
C ASP A 301 -21.67 -12.36 13.23
N GLU A 302 -21.32 -11.64 12.17
CA GLU A 302 -21.96 -11.71 10.85
C GLU A 302 -21.30 -12.75 9.92
N GLN A 303 -20.27 -13.49 10.39
CA GLN A 303 -19.54 -14.53 9.66
C GLN A 303 -18.89 -14.02 8.35
N HIS A 304 -18.30 -12.83 8.40
CA HIS A 304 -17.65 -12.19 7.26
C HIS A 304 -16.13 -12.45 7.20
N LEU A 305 -15.62 -13.44 7.95
CA LEU A 305 -14.21 -13.86 7.92
C LEU A 305 -14.06 -15.24 7.26
N ASP A 306 -13.28 -15.33 6.19
CA ASP A 306 -12.75 -16.56 5.61
C ASP A 306 -11.27 -16.72 6.00
N ALA A 307 -10.98 -17.48 7.07
CA ALA A 307 -9.63 -17.58 7.64
C ALA A 307 -8.85 -18.81 7.18
N THR A 308 -9.52 -19.95 6.94
CA THR A 308 -8.85 -21.26 6.78
C THR A 308 -8.24 -21.41 5.38
N PRO A 309 -6.92 -21.70 5.24
CA PRO A 309 -6.33 -22.01 3.96
C PRO A 309 -6.87 -23.33 3.39
N ARG A 310 -7.08 -23.36 2.09
CA ARG A 310 -7.52 -24.56 1.34
C ARG A 310 -7.09 -24.49 -0.11
N PRO A 311 -6.98 -25.64 -0.82
CA PRO A 311 -6.69 -25.65 -2.26
C PRO A 311 -7.74 -24.81 -3.03
N GLY A 312 -7.27 -24.02 -3.99
CA GLY A 312 -8.11 -23.14 -4.81
C GLY A 312 -8.41 -21.79 -4.19
N LYS A 313 -8.32 -21.62 -2.87
CA LYS A 313 -8.51 -20.32 -2.22
C LYS A 313 -7.45 -19.32 -2.64
N ARG A 314 -7.84 -18.05 -2.82
CA ARG A 314 -6.92 -16.96 -3.12
C ARG A 314 -5.88 -16.78 -2.01
N GLY A 315 -4.61 -16.60 -2.40
CA GLY A 315 -3.52 -16.31 -1.48
C GLY A 315 -3.54 -14.88 -0.93
N GLY A 316 -2.72 -14.63 0.10
CA GLY A 316 -2.64 -13.34 0.78
C GLY A 316 -3.76 -13.11 1.77
N ALA A 317 -3.99 -11.83 2.12
CA ALA A 317 -5.09 -11.37 2.96
C ALA A 317 -5.68 -10.08 2.36
N TYR A 318 -6.93 -9.78 2.63
CA TYR A 318 -7.57 -8.51 2.31
C TYR A 318 -8.85 -8.29 3.12
N CYS A 319 -9.20 -7.02 3.32
CA CYS A 319 -10.51 -6.58 3.76
C CYS A 319 -11.25 -5.89 2.60
N TYR A 320 -12.50 -6.23 2.38
CA TYR A 320 -13.30 -5.67 1.28
C TYR A 320 -14.56 -4.97 1.80
N GLY A 321 -14.48 -3.64 1.93
CA GLY A 321 -15.61 -2.75 2.22
C GLY A 321 -16.40 -2.46 0.95
N VAL A 322 -17.51 -3.16 0.76
CA VAL A 322 -18.30 -3.12 -0.48
C VAL A 322 -19.07 -1.81 -0.63
N LEU A 323 -19.87 -1.48 0.37
CA LEU A 323 -20.75 -0.31 0.39
C LEU A 323 -20.85 0.25 1.82
N PRO A 324 -21.12 1.56 1.96
CA PRO A 324 -21.48 2.14 3.24
C PRO A 324 -22.60 1.36 3.92
N GLY A 325 -22.50 1.16 5.23
CA GLY A 325 -23.48 0.46 6.05
C GLY A 325 -23.41 -1.07 6.03
N LEU A 326 -22.62 -1.68 5.13
CA LEU A 326 -22.35 -3.12 5.16
C LEU A 326 -21.08 -3.41 5.98
N THR A 327 -21.12 -4.46 6.77
CA THR A 327 -19.92 -4.99 7.43
C THR A 327 -18.97 -5.55 6.35
N PRO A 328 -17.69 -5.16 6.33
CA PRO A 328 -16.72 -5.65 5.36
C PRO A 328 -16.49 -7.16 5.45
N TRP A 329 -16.04 -7.74 4.32
CA TRP A 329 -15.59 -9.14 4.24
C TRP A 329 -14.07 -9.21 4.32
N ILE A 330 -13.58 -10.14 5.14
CA ILE A 330 -12.16 -10.39 5.33
C ILE A 330 -11.82 -11.79 4.82
N LEU A 331 -10.75 -11.87 4.04
CA LEU A 331 -10.09 -13.12 3.68
C LEU A 331 -8.68 -13.11 4.24
N THR A 332 -8.30 -14.17 4.95
CA THR A 332 -6.91 -14.43 5.37
C THR A 332 -6.56 -15.89 5.08
N ASN A 333 -5.28 -16.24 5.17
CA ASN A 333 -4.81 -17.62 5.11
C ASN A 333 -4.09 -17.96 6.43
N PHE A 334 -4.87 -18.09 7.49
CA PHE A 334 -4.39 -18.29 8.85
C PHE A 334 -3.83 -19.71 9.02
N THR A 335 -2.54 -19.83 9.25
CA THR A 335 -1.80 -21.10 9.43
C THR A 335 -1.37 -21.33 10.87
N GLY A 336 -1.67 -20.40 11.77
CA GLY A 336 -1.28 -20.42 13.17
C GLY A 336 0.14 -19.89 13.43
N ARG A 337 0.79 -19.28 12.48
CA ARG A 337 2.09 -18.65 12.67
C ARG A 337 1.96 -17.32 13.42
N ALA A 338 3.01 -16.92 14.12
CA ALA A 338 3.01 -15.67 14.88
C ALA A 338 2.61 -14.46 14.02
N ARG A 339 3.07 -14.40 12.78
CA ARG A 339 2.75 -13.32 11.82
C ARG A 339 1.28 -13.28 11.37
N ASP A 340 0.53 -14.38 11.51
CA ASP A 340 -0.87 -14.42 11.08
C ASP A 340 -1.75 -13.60 12.02
N VAL A 341 -1.34 -13.39 13.29
CA VAL A 341 -2.09 -12.62 14.27
C VAL A 341 -2.08 -11.11 13.95
N PRO A 342 -0.91 -10.46 13.69
CA PRO A 342 -0.87 -9.10 13.16
C PRO A 342 -1.62 -8.93 11.84
N THR A 343 -1.55 -9.91 10.92
CA THR A 343 -2.35 -9.87 9.68
C THR A 343 -3.84 -9.78 9.97
N LEU A 344 -4.34 -10.56 10.93
CA LEU A 344 -5.76 -10.48 11.34
C LEU A 344 -6.10 -9.11 11.93
N ALA A 345 -5.21 -8.53 12.76
CA ALA A 345 -5.40 -7.19 13.32
C ALA A 345 -5.44 -6.12 12.23
N HIS A 346 -4.57 -6.25 11.22
CA HIS A 346 -4.51 -5.38 10.05
C HIS A 346 -5.85 -5.36 9.28
N GLU A 347 -6.33 -6.53 8.89
CA GLU A 347 -7.58 -6.63 8.11
C GLU A 347 -8.79 -6.17 8.91
N LEU A 348 -8.83 -6.44 10.22
CA LEU A 348 -9.87 -5.92 11.12
C LEU A 348 -9.79 -4.39 11.25
N GLY A 349 -8.59 -3.81 11.23
CA GLY A 349 -8.41 -2.36 11.21
C GLY A 349 -9.06 -1.73 9.97
N HIS A 350 -8.85 -2.29 8.78
CA HIS A 350 -9.55 -1.86 7.56
C HIS A 350 -11.07 -1.98 7.70
N ALA A 351 -11.57 -3.06 8.30
CA ALA A 351 -13.01 -3.23 8.52
C ALA A 351 -13.57 -2.14 9.45
N VAL A 352 -12.86 -1.82 10.53
CA VAL A 352 -13.22 -0.73 11.45
C VAL A 352 -13.24 0.61 10.71
N HIS A 353 -12.20 0.92 9.92
CA HIS A 353 -12.15 2.16 9.12
C HIS A 353 -13.36 2.29 8.20
N ALA A 354 -13.64 1.26 7.44
CA ALA A 354 -14.78 1.21 6.54
C ALA A 354 -16.13 1.42 7.27
N MET A 355 -16.32 0.79 8.43
CA MET A 355 -17.55 0.94 9.21
C MET A 355 -17.67 2.31 9.89
N MET A 356 -16.56 2.96 10.23
CA MET A 356 -16.57 4.33 10.77
C MET A 356 -16.91 5.37 9.71
N ALA A 357 -16.64 5.10 8.44
CA ALA A 357 -16.99 5.94 7.29
C ALA A 357 -18.38 5.63 6.71
N ALA A 358 -19.21 4.85 7.39
CA ALA A 358 -20.48 4.32 6.87
C ALA A 358 -21.56 5.36 6.58
N ASP A 359 -21.44 6.56 7.11
CA ASP A 359 -22.41 7.66 6.90
C ASP A 359 -22.21 8.40 5.57
N HIS A 360 -21.14 8.09 4.83
CA HIS A 360 -20.81 8.73 3.57
C HIS A 360 -21.45 8.06 2.35
N SER A 361 -21.57 8.84 1.27
CA SER A 361 -21.93 8.35 -0.05
C SER A 361 -20.92 7.31 -0.55
N VAL A 362 -21.36 6.41 -1.42
CA VAL A 362 -20.45 5.45 -2.07
C VAL A 362 -19.32 6.14 -2.86
N LEU A 363 -19.48 7.41 -3.24
CA LEU A 363 -18.47 8.20 -3.95
C LEU A 363 -17.39 8.78 -3.03
N THR A 364 -17.69 8.91 -1.74
CA THR A 364 -16.83 9.51 -0.71
C THR A 364 -16.53 8.56 0.45
N TYR A 365 -16.95 7.32 0.36
CA TYR A 365 -16.79 6.29 1.39
C TYR A 365 -15.34 5.84 1.61
N ASN A 366 -14.60 5.56 0.52
CA ASN A 366 -13.27 4.99 0.63
C ASN A 366 -12.24 6.07 0.99
N ALA A 367 -11.48 5.84 2.04
CA ALA A 367 -10.34 6.69 2.38
C ALA A 367 -9.36 6.81 1.19
N PRO A 368 -8.78 7.99 0.96
CA PRO A 368 -7.72 8.15 -0.03
C PRO A 368 -6.50 7.31 0.35
N LEU A 369 -5.73 6.87 -0.67
CA LEU A 369 -4.60 5.95 -0.50
C LEU A 369 -3.65 6.31 0.66
N PRO A 370 -3.26 7.59 0.87
CA PRO A 370 -2.38 7.97 1.98
C PRO A 370 -2.96 7.68 3.38
N LEU A 371 -4.29 7.61 3.51
CA LEU A 371 -4.99 7.36 4.77
C LEU A 371 -5.56 5.94 4.89
N ALA A 372 -5.47 5.14 3.83
CA ALA A 372 -6.10 3.81 3.79
C ALA A 372 -5.59 2.88 4.90
N GLU A 373 -4.30 3.01 5.26
CA GLU A 373 -3.64 2.17 6.26
C GLU A 373 -3.77 2.71 7.70
N THR A 374 -4.51 3.81 7.91
CA THR A 374 -4.55 4.47 9.22
C THR A 374 -5.07 3.57 10.33
N ALA A 375 -6.06 2.73 10.07
CA ALA A 375 -6.62 1.85 11.10
C ALA A 375 -5.98 0.45 11.12
N SER A 376 -5.53 -0.05 9.98
CA SER A 376 -4.91 -1.37 9.86
C SER A 376 -3.58 -1.44 10.61
N VAL A 377 -2.66 -0.56 10.30
CA VAL A 377 -1.35 -0.49 10.97
C VAL A 377 -1.47 -0.04 12.43
N PHE A 378 -2.44 0.83 12.74
CA PHE A 378 -2.69 1.21 14.14
C PHE A 378 -3.16 0.01 14.98
N GLY A 379 -4.00 -0.86 14.43
CA GLY A 379 -4.41 -2.12 15.04
C GLY A 379 -3.23 -3.07 15.30
N GLU A 380 -2.29 -3.16 14.37
CA GLU A 380 -1.06 -3.94 14.56
C GLU A 380 -0.20 -3.40 15.73
N MET A 381 -0.08 -2.06 15.86
CA MET A 381 0.66 -1.44 16.96
C MET A 381 0.00 -1.70 18.32
N LEU A 382 -1.33 -1.61 18.42
CA LEU A 382 -2.07 -1.94 19.64
C LEU A 382 -1.89 -3.41 20.03
N LEU A 383 -1.96 -4.31 19.05
CA LEU A 383 -1.70 -5.74 19.27
C LEU A 383 -0.26 -5.98 19.73
N THR A 384 0.70 -5.33 19.12
CA THR A 384 2.12 -5.44 19.49
C THR A 384 2.34 -5.05 20.95
N ASP A 385 1.75 -3.93 21.41
CA ASP A 385 1.81 -3.50 22.81
C ASP A 385 1.19 -4.53 23.76
N LEU A 386 0.01 -5.06 23.41
CA LEU A 386 -0.66 -6.10 24.20
C LEU A 386 0.23 -7.35 24.33
N LEU A 387 0.79 -7.82 23.21
CA LEU A 387 1.64 -9.00 23.18
C LEU A 387 2.91 -8.79 24.01
N LEU A 388 3.59 -7.65 23.84
CA LEU A 388 4.77 -7.30 24.63
C LEU A 388 4.45 -7.14 26.13
N GLY A 389 3.28 -6.64 26.47
CA GLY A 389 2.82 -6.51 27.86
C GLY A 389 2.52 -7.86 28.52
N ARG A 390 2.08 -8.87 27.77
CA ARG A 390 1.73 -10.21 28.28
C ARG A 390 2.89 -11.21 28.24
N GLU A 391 3.86 -10.98 27.36
CA GLU A 391 4.97 -11.91 27.17
C GLU A 391 6.11 -11.62 28.16
N SER A 392 6.52 -12.63 28.89
CA SER A 392 7.62 -12.55 29.87
C SER A 392 8.93 -13.17 29.37
N ASP A 393 8.88 -14.04 28.34
CA ASP A 393 10.08 -14.66 27.76
C ASP A 393 10.85 -13.63 26.92
N PRO A 394 12.10 -13.28 27.31
CA PRO A 394 12.92 -12.33 26.57
C PRO A 394 13.19 -12.75 25.12
N THR A 395 13.20 -14.06 24.83
CA THR A 395 13.44 -14.58 23.48
C THR A 395 12.24 -14.30 22.58
N VAL A 396 11.03 -14.55 23.08
CA VAL A 396 9.79 -14.26 22.33
C VAL A 396 9.59 -12.75 22.17
N ARG A 397 9.87 -11.95 23.21
CA ARG A 397 9.81 -10.48 23.13
C ARG A 397 10.76 -9.94 22.06
N ARG A 398 11.99 -10.47 22.00
CA ARG A 398 13.00 -10.11 21.00
C ARG A 398 12.53 -10.44 19.59
N GLU A 399 11.96 -11.62 19.38
CA GLU A 399 11.43 -12.02 18.07
C GLU A 399 10.27 -11.12 17.62
N LEU A 400 9.34 -10.78 18.53
CA LEU A 400 8.23 -9.86 18.25
C LEU A 400 8.74 -8.48 17.82
N LEU A 401 9.66 -7.88 18.59
CA LEU A 401 10.22 -6.56 18.27
C LEU A 401 11.01 -6.58 16.97
N ALA A 402 11.81 -7.63 16.73
CA ALA A 402 12.57 -7.76 15.51
C ALA A 402 11.67 -7.92 14.28
N SER A 403 10.57 -8.68 14.37
CA SER A 403 9.61 -8.81 13.29
C SER A 403 8.97 -7.46 12.95
N VAL A 404 8.51 -6.71 13.95
CA VAL A 404 7.95 -5.36 13.76
C VAL A 404 8.95 -4.41 13.11
N LEU A 405 10.21 -4.44 13.55
CA LEU A 405 11.28 -3.59 13.00
C LEU A 405 11.68 -3.99 11.57
N ASP A 406 11.70 -5.29 11.23
CA ASP A 406 11.95 -5.79 9.88
C ASP A 406 10.84 -5.32 8.91
N ASP A 407 9.58 -5.44 9.32
CA ASP A 407 8.43 -5.04 8.51
C ASP A 407 8.34 -3.51 8.39
N THR A 408 8.63 -2.77 9.47
CA THR A 408 8.71 -1.30 9.45
C THR A 408 9.84 -0.81 8.53
N TYR A 409 11.02 -1.46 8.54
CA TYR A 409 12.08 -1.16 7.58
C TYR A 409 11.63 -1.38 6.14
N ALA A 410 11.01 -2.52 5.87
CA ALA A 410 10.53 -2.88 4.53
C ALA A 410 9.47 -1.90 4.01
N THR A 411 8.64 -1.35 4.90
CA THR A 411 7.50 -0.48 4.56
C THR A 411 7.89 1.01 4.56
N VAL A 412 8.78 1.45 5.43
CA VAL A 412 9.17 2.87 5.54
C VAL A 412 10.41 3.18 4.71
N LEU A 413 11.57 2.75 5.18
CA LEU A 413 12.83 3.24 4.61
C LEU A 413 13.09 2.66 3.22
N ARG A 414 12.88 1.37 3.03
CA ARG A 414 13.08 0.71 1.73
C ARG A 414 12.18 1.31 0.65
N GLN A 415 10.91 1.58 0.96
CA GLN A 415 9.96 2.15 0.00
C GLN A 415 10.26 3.62 -0.31
N ALA A 416 10.69 4.40 0.68
CA ALA A 416 11.15 5.78 0.44
C ALA A 416 12.37 5.79 -0.50
N TYR A 417 13.33 4.89 -0.31
CA TYR A 417 14.50 4.78 -1.20
C TYR A 417 14.14 4.25 -2.59
N PHE A 418 13.11 3.44 -2.73
CA PHE A 418 12.56 3.08 -4.05
C PHE A 418 12.02 4.31 -4.77
N THR A 419 11.28 5.18 -4.09
CA THR A 419 10.78 6.42 -4.70
C THR A 419 11.92 7.38 -5.05
N LEU A 420 12.92 7.53 -4.17
CA LEU A 420 14.11 8.35 -4.44
C LEU A 420 14.86 7.84 -5.68
N PHE A 421 15.07 6.52 -5.76
CA PHE A 421 15.66 5.89 -6.95
C PHE A 421 14.81 6.12 -8.20
N GLU A 422 13.49 5.97 -8.11
CA GLU A 422 12.59 6.14 -9.25
C GLU A 422 12.63 7.57 -9.80
N ARG A 423 12.70 8.60 -8.94
CA ARG A 423 12.93 10.00 -9.35
C ARG A 423 14.23 10.15 -10.14
N ASP A 424 15.30 9.56 -9.63
CA ASP A 424 16.60 9.60 -10.30
C ASP A 424 16.61 8.77 -11.59
N ALA A 425 15.96 7.60 -11.59
CA ALA A 425 15.87 6.74 -12.78
C ALA A 425 15.14 7.43 -13.93
N HIS A 426 14.03 8.15 -13.64
CA HIS A 426 13.32 8.95 -14.64
C HIS A 426 14.23 10.00 -15.27
N ARG A 427 14.99 10.75 -14.48
CA ARG A 427 15.96 11.73 -14.96
C ARG A 427 17.10 11.09 -15.75
N LEU A 428 17.68 10.00 -15.26
CA LEU A 428 18.80 9.31 -15.91
C LEU A 428 18.39 8.70 -17.26
N ILE A 429 17.17 8.16 -17.37
CA ILE A 429 16.63 7.62 -18.62
C ILE A 429 16.40 8.76 -19.64
N ASP A 430 15.92 9.91 -19.22
CA ASP A 430 15.77 11.09 -20.05
C ASP A 430 17.12 11.62 -20.55
N GLU A 431 18.15 11.58 -19.70
CA GLU A 431 19.55 11.87 -20.06
C GLU A 431 20.19 10.80 -20.97
N GLY A 432 19.49 9.71 -21.28
CA GLY A 432 19.99 8.63 -22.15
C GLY A 432 21.02 7.71 -21.49
N LYS A 433 21.00 7.59 -20.16
CA LYS A 433 21.90 6.72 -19.41
C LYS A 433 21.64 5.23 -19.68
N THR A 434 22.70 4.45 -19.55
CA THR A 434 22.67 3.00 -19.75
C THR A 434 22.05 2.26 -18.57
N ILE A 435 21.65 1.01 -18.78
CA ILE A 435 21.14 0.12 -17.73
C ILE A 435 22.18 -0.08 -16.62
N GLU A 436 23.46 -0.19 -16.97
CA GLU A 436 24.54 -0.36 -16.00
C GLU A 436 24.74 0.91 -15.14
N GLU A 437 24.53 2.09 -15.71
CA GLU A 437 24.56 3.34 -14.94
C GLU A 437 23.37 3.42 -13.99
N LEU A 438 22.15 3.00 -14.39
CA LEU A 438 21.00 2.90 -13.51
C LEU A 438 21.26 1.90 -12.35
N ALA A 439 21.79 0.72 -12.67
CA ALA A 439 22.12 -0.29 -11.66
C ALA A 439 23.19 0.21 -10.69
N SER A 440 24.18 0.95 -11.17
CA SER A 440 25.21 1.56 -10.32
C SER A 440 24.65 2.65 -9.42
N HIS A 441 23.71 3.45 -9.93
CA HIS A 441 23.02 4.47 -9.14
C HIS A 441 22.14 3.84 -8.04
N TYR A 442 21.39 2.78 -8.39
CA TYR A 442 20.63 2.02 -7.40
C TYR A 442 21.52 1.45 -6.30
N PHE A 443 22.67 0.88 -6.65
CA PHE A 443 23.62 0.34 -5.69
C PHE A 443 24.21 1.41 -4.76
N ALA A 444 24.45 2.62 -5.28
CA ALA A 444 24.88 3.76 -4.47
C ALA A 444 23.79 4.18 -3.46
N ALA A 445 22.53 4.20 -3.87
CA ALA A 445 21.38 4.46 -2.98
C ALA A 445 21.25 3.41 -1.87
N LEU A 446 21.48 2.12 -2.16
CA LEU A 446 21.59 1.08 -1.13
C LEU A 446 22.76 1.36 -0.17
N GLY A 447 23.91 1.80 -0.70
CA GLY A 447 25.06 2.19 0.12
C GLY A 447 24.73 3.31 1.11
N GLU A 448 23.98 4.32 0.68
CA GLU A 448 23.49 5.40 1.54
C GLU A 448 22.52 4.86 2.62
N GLN A 449 21.54 4.06 2.20
CA GLN A 449 20.52 3.49 3.09
C GLN A 449 21.13 2.66 4.23
N PHE A 450 22.11 1.82 3.93
CA PHE A 450 22.68 0.86 4.87
C PHE A 450 23.94 1.35 5.58
N GLY A 451 24.60 2.36 5.05
CA GLY A 451 25.85 2.89 5.61
C GLY A 451 26.92 1.80 5.85
N SER A 452 27.59 1.87 6.98
CA SER A 452 28.57 0.85 7.39
C SER A 452 27.94 -0.36 8.10
N ALA A 453 26.64 -0.35 8.40
CA ALA A 453 25.98 -1.37 9.21
C ALA A 453 25.76 -2.69 8.45
N VAL A 454 25.59 -2.62 7.13
CA VAL A 454 25.30 -3.79 6.28
C VAL A 454 26.33 -3.92 5.17
N GLU A 455 26.80 -5.13 4.94
CA GLU A 455 27.65 -5.48 3.81
C GLU A 455 26.79 -5.72 2.57
N LEU A 456 27.10 -5.02 1.48
CA LEU A 456 26.40 -5.11 0.19
C LEU A 456 27.22 -5.98 -0.78
N SER A 457 26.59 -7.00 -1.34
CA SER A 457 27.14 -7.79 -2.45
C SER A 457 26.70 -7.18 -3.79
N ASP A 458 27.54 -7.30 -4.80
CA ASP A 458 27.38 -6.60 -6.09
C ASP A 458 26.07 -6.93 -6.83
N GLU A 459 25.55 -8.13 -6.67
CA GLU A 459 24.30 -8.57 -7.32
C GLU A 459 23.08 -7.76 -6.91
N PHE A 460 23.08 -7.12 -5.74
CA PHE A 460 21.97 -6.27 -5.29
C PHE A 460 21.79 -5.01 -6.13
N ARG A 461 22.74 -4.65 -6.98
CA ARG A 461 22.56 -3.58 -7.99
C ARG A 461 21.40 -3.84 -8.96
N TRP A 462 20.98 -5.12 -9.08
CA TRP A 462 19.87 -5.56 -9.92
C TRP A 462 18.53 -5.68 -9.18
N GLU A 463 18.46 -5.31 -7.90
CA GLU A 463 17.21 -5.42 -7.12
C GLU A 463 16.08 -4.57 -7.73
N TRP A 464 16.36 -3.42 -8.31
CA TRP A 464 15.35 -2.55 -8.88
C TRP A 464 14.54 -3.19 -10.02
N ILE A 465 15.11 -4.08 -10.82
CA ILE A 465 14.37 -4.75 -11.91
C ILE A 465 13.39 -5.83 -11.40
N VAL A 466 13.50 -6.22 -10.13
CA VAL A 466 12.62 -7.18 -9.47
C VAL A 466 11.38 -6.48 -8.88
N VAL A 467 11.40 -5.15 -8.74
CA VAL A 467 10.34 -4.37 -8.09
C VAL A 467 9.18 -4.11 -9.05
N PRO A 468 8.04 -4.82 -8.96
CA PRO A 468 6.97 -4.72 -9.93
C PRO A 468 6.28 -3.33 -9.92
N HIS A 469 6.32 -2.62 -8.80
CA HIS A 469 5.71 -1.29 -8.67
C HIS A 469 6.23 -0.29 -9.70
N PHE A 470 7.52 -0.33 -10.04
CA PHE A 470 8.12 0.57 -11.04
C PHE A 470 7.51 0.39 -12.44
N TYR A 471 7.04 -0.82 -12.75
CA TYR A 471 6.40 -1.13 -14.03
C TYR A 471 4.91 -0.83 -14.01
N HIS A 472 4.20 -1.26 -12.95
CA HIS A 472 2.76 -1.15 -12.85
C HIS A 472 2.29 0.27 -12.54
N THR A 473 2.90 0.92 -11.55
CA THR A 473 2.34 2.14 -10.97
C THR A 473 3.46 3.11 -10.57
N PRO A 474 3.91 3.98 -11.49
CA PRO A 474 4.99 4.93 -11.21
C PRO A 474 4.74 5.75 -9.95
N PHE A 475 5.81 5.91 -9.16
CA PHE A 475 5.84 6.67 -7.92
C PHE A 475 4.82 6.23 -6.85
N TYR A 476 4.42 4.96 -6.87
CA TYR A 476 3.48 4.43 -5.89
C TYR A 476 4.10 4.27 -4.50
N THR A 477 5.38 3.90 -4.44
CA THR A 477 6.02 3.31 -3.25
C THR A 477 6.10 4.26 -2.05
N TYR A 478 6.15 5.58 -2.22
CA TYR A 478 6.12 6.51 -1.09
C TYR A 478 4.83 6.42 -0.27
N ALA A 479 3.73 5.96 -0.86
CA ALA A 479 2.46 5.81 -0.14
C ALA A 479 2.57 4.83 1.03
N TYR A 480 3.42 3.82 0.92
CA TYR A 480 3.72 2.91 2.03
C TYR A 480 4.44 3.63 3.17
N SER A 481 5.50 4.39 2.85
CA SER A 481 6.23 5.19 3.84
C SER A 481 5.33 6.23 4.50
N PHE A 482 4.48 6.88 3.70
CA PHE A 482 3.50 7.86 4.17
C PHE A 482 2.54 7.23 5.19
N GLY A 483 1.87 6.14 4.79
CA GLY A 483 0.86 5.48 5.64
C GLY A 483 1.47 4.96 6.94
N GLN A 484 2.61 4.27 6.88
CA GLN A 484 3.27 3.72 8.06
C GLN A 484 3.76 4.81 9.02
N LEU A 485 4.46 5.83 8.53
CA LEU A 485 4.94 6.93 9.38
C LEU A 485 3.81 7.77 9.95
N LEU A 486 2.75 8.02 9.16
CA LEU A 486 1.53 8.65 9.65
C LEU A 486 1.00 7.91 10.88
N VAL A 487 0.83 6.60 10.77
CA VAL A 487 0.28 5.78 11.85
C VAL A 487 1.20 5.77 13.07
N LEU A 488 2.51 5.61 12.88
CA LEU A 488 3.46 5.67 13.99
C LEU A 488 3.44 7.00 14.71
N ALA A 489 3.33 8.13 13.98
CA ALA A 489 3.19 9.47 14.57
C ALA A 489 1.85 9.65 15.30
N LEU A 490 0.74 9.12 14.76
CA LEU A 490 -0.56 9.08 15.46
C LEU A 490 -0.49 8.23 16.73
N TYR A 491 0.19 7.09 16.64
CA TYR A 491 0.39 6.19 17.78
C TYR A 491 1.23 6.84 18.88
N GLN A 492 2.30 7.58 18.53
CA GLN A 492 3.06 8.37 19.47
C GLN A 492 2.18 9.37 20.24
N ARG A 493 1.28 10.06 19.52
CA ARG A 493 0.32 10.98 20.15
C ARG A 493 -0.66 10.25 21.08
N TYR A 494 -1.17 9.10 20.66
CA TYR A 494 -2.01 8.26 21.53
C TYR A 494 -1.29 7.87 22.81
N ARG A 495 -0.03 7.43 22.71
CA ARG A 495 0.77 7.07 23.88
C ARG A 495 1.01 8.26 24.83
N ALA A 496 1.13 9.47 24.29
CA ALA A 496 1.34 10.69 25.07
C ALA A 496 0.04 11.24 25.70
N GLU A 497 -1.10 11.15 25.01
CA GLU A 497 -2.35 11.82 25.37
C GLU A 497 -3.42 10.87 25.94
N GLY A 498 -3.27 9.56 25.73
CA GLY A 498 -4.22 8.53 26.16
C GLY A 498 -5.61 8.71 25.55
N GLU A 499 -6.65 8.54 26.38
CA GLU A 499 -8.06 8.64 25.94
C GLU A 499 -8.43 10.00 25.32
N ALA A 500 -7.71 11.08 25.63
CA ALA A 500 -7.97 12.38 25.04
C ALA A 500 -7.70 12.44 23.52
N PHE A 501 -6.92 11.50 22.99
CA PHE A 501 -6.67 11.36 21.57
C PHE A 501 -7.81 10.68 20.80
N LEU A 502 -8.59 9.80 21.44
CA LEU A 502 -9.63 8.97 20.79
C LEU A 502 -10.62 9.76 19.92
N PRO A 503 -11.19 10.92 20.36
CA PRO A 503 -12.12 11.67 19.52
C PRO A 503 -11.51 12.15 18.20
N ARG A 504 -10.22 12.53 18.21
CA ARG A 504 -9.50 12.98 17.02
C ARG A 504 -9.21 11.81 16.06
N TYR A 505 -8.80 10.67 16.61
CA TYR A 505 -8.58 9.45 15.82
C TYR A 505 -9.87 8.99 15.14
N ARG A 506 -10.96 8.93 15.89
CA ARG A 506 -12.29 8.60 15.34
C ARG A 506 -12.71 9.55 14.21
N LYS A 507 -12.45 10.85 14.39
CA LYS A 507 -12.74 11.87 13.38
C LYS A 507 -11.96 11.60 12.09
N ILE A 508 -10.67 11.24 12.17
CA ILE A 508 -9.86 10.88 11.00
C ILE A 508 -10.51 9.73 10.23
N LEU A 509 -10.88 8.64 10.92
CA LEU A 509 -11.47 7.45 10.28
C LEU A 509 -12.88 7.74 9.72
N ALA A 510 -13.68 8.51 10.44
CA ALA A 510 -15.05 8.83 10.05
C ALA A 510 -15.14 9.68 8.78
N TYR A 511 -14.07 10.40 8.40
CA TYR A 511 -14.04 11.13 7.12
C TYR A 511 -14.06 10.21 5.90
N GLY A 512 -13.61 8.96 6.00
CA GLY A 512 -13.45 8.12 4.81
C GLY A 512 -12.71 8.87 3.69
N GLY A 513 -13.37 9.06 2.54
CA GLY A 513 -12.88 9.83 1.40
C GLY A 513 -13.69 11.11 1.13
N SER A 514 -14.28 11.72 2.16
CA SER A 514 -15.12 12.92 2.01
C SER A 514 -14.36 14.25 2.05
N ALA A 515 -13.04 14.21 2.28
CA ALA A 515 -12.16 15.38 2.26
C ALA A 515 -10.72 15.01 1.88
N SER A 516 -9.88 16.03 1.60
CA SER A 516 -8.47 15.82 1.29
C SER A 516 -7.71 15.27 2.51
N PRO A 517 -6.63 14.47 2.31
CA PRO A 517 -5.79 14.00 3.40
C PRO A 517 -5.28 15.13 4.31
N ALA A 518 -4.85 16.22 3.70
CA ALA A 518 -4.37 17.40 4.44
C ALA A 518 -5.46 18.01 5.32
N HIS A 519 -6.69 18.13 4.80
CA HIS A 519 -7.82 18.67 5.57
C HIS A 519 -8.20 17.74 6.73
N ILE A 520 -8.34 16.44 6.46
CA ILE A 520 -8.70 15.43 7.48
C ILE A 520 -7.71 15.48 8.65
N LEU A 521 -6.42 15.53 8.34
CA LEU A 521 -5.37 15.55 9.36
C LEU A 521 -5.26 16.89 10.08
N ALA A 522 -5.45 18.01 9.37
CA ALA A 522 -5.48 19.34 9.99
C ALA A 522 -6.61 19.47 11.02
N GLU A 523 -7.79 18.91 10.75
CA GLU A 523 -8.92 18.84 11.68
C GLU A 523 -8.61 18.03 12.96
N ALA A 524 -7.62 17.13 12.89
CA ALA A 524 -7.08 16.40 14.04
C ALA A 524 -5.87 17.10 14.69
N GLY A 525 -5.54 18.33 14.25
CA GLY A 525 -4.40 19.10 14.74
C GLY A 525 -3.05 18.59 14.23
N ILE A 526 -3.02 18.05 13.01
CA ILE A 526 -1.83 17.47 12.37
C ILE A 526 -1.51 18.27 11.12
N ASP A 527 -0.27 18.75 11.03
CA ASP A 527 0.29 19.36 9.82
C ASP A 527 1.24 18.37 9.15
N ILE A 528 0.84 17.81 8.01
CA ILE A 528 1.68 16.90 7.22
C ILE A 528 2.82 17.60 6.47
N GLY A 529 2.82 18.92 6.42
CA GLY A 529 3.94 19.73 5.91
C GLY A 529 5.07 19.88 6.93
N ASP A 530 4.81 19.63 8.22
CA ASP A 530 5.79 19.77 9.29
C ASP A 530 6.73 18.54 9.34
N PRO A 531 8.05 18.70 9.11
CA PRO A 531 9.01 17.61 9.28
C PRO A 531 8.97 16.98 10.68
N GLY A 532 8.65 17.75 11.72
CA GLY A 532 8.55 17.28 13.10
C GLY A 532 7.46 16.25 13.31
N PHE A 533 6.37 16.33 12.54
CA PHE A 533 5.33 15.30 12.55
C PHE A 533 5.86 13.93 12.08
N TRP A 534 6.57 13.89 10.96
CA TRP A 534 7.16 12.67 10.42
C TRP A 534 8.29 12.12 11.28
N GLN A 535 9.06 13.03 11.94
CA GLN A 535 10.07 12.65 12.91
C GLN A 535 9.48 11.86 14.08
N GLY A 536 8.28 12.22 14.54
CA GLY A 536 7.56 11.48 15.58
C GLY A 536 7.39 9.97 15.25
N GLY A 537 7.19 9.61 13.98
CA GLY A 537 7.17 8.21 13.55
C GLY A 537 8.53 7.52 13.74
N PHE A 538 9.63 8.19 13.41
CA PHE A 538 10.98 7.68 13.63
C PHE A 538 11.36 7.60 15.11
N ASP A 539 10.82 8.49 15.95
CA ASP A 539 11.03 8.42 17.40
C ASP A 539 10.41 7.15 18.00
N VAL A 540 9.22 6.73 17.50
CA VAL A 540 8.62 5.43 17.86
C VAL A 540 9.53 4.28 17.45
N ILE A 541 10.03 4.26 16.20
CA ILE A 541 10.96 3.24 15.71
C ILE A 541 12.22 3.18 16.59
N SER A 542 12.78 4.34 16.91
CA SER A 542 13.96 4.45 17.78
C SER A 542 13.68 3.93 19.20
N GLY A 543 12.46 4.16 19.72
CA GLY A 543 11.99 3.59 20.98
C GLY A 543 11.95 2.07 20.96
N LEU A 544 11.34 1.46 19.92
CA LEU A 544 11.32 0.00 19.75
C LEU A 544 12.72 -0.62 19.67
N ILE A 545 13.66 0.06 19.00
CA ILE A 545 15.07 -0.38 18.95
C ILE A 545 15.71 -0.30 20.35
N THR A 546 15.40 0.73 21.13
CA THR A 546 15.91 0.87 22.50
C THR A 546 15.34 -0.22 23.41
N ASP A 547 14.06 -0.54 23.29
CA ASP A 547 13.45 -1.65 24.02
C ASP A 547 14.10 -2.99 23.66
N LEU A 548 14.41 -3.17 22.38
CA LEU A 548 15.10 -4.35 21.88
C LEU A 548 16.56 -4.45 22.40
N GLU A 549 17.28 -3.33 22.46
CA GLU A 549 18.63 -3.27 23.08
C GLU A 549 18.60 -3.62 24.57
N GLY A 550 17.54 -3.24 25.29
CA GLY A 550 17.34 -3.60 26.69
C GLY A 550 17.17 -5.10 26.95
N LEU A 551 16.90 -5.90 25.91
CA LEU A 551 16.81 -7.36 25.98
C LEU A 551 18.16 -8.06 25.74
N GLU A 552 19.22 -7.35 25.35
CA GLU A 552 20.56 -7.91 25.26
C GLU A 552 21.03 -8.29 26.68
N VAL A 553 21.36 -9.57 26.87
CA VAL A 553 22.06 -10.02 28.10
C VAL A 553 23.48 -9.49 28.02
N PRO A 554 23.98 -8.75 29.01
CA PRO A 554 25.41 -8.39 29.03
C PRO A 554 26.23 -9.65 28.90
N SER A 555 27.12 -9.70 27.92
CA SER A 555 28.04 -10.80 27.65
C SER A 555 29.07 -10.95 28.77
#